data_e950a13a2c335af2f87be4a8f78132ea
#
_entry.id   e950a13a2c335af2f87be4a8f78132ea
#
_cell.length_a   1.000
_cell.length_b   1.000
_cell.length_c   1.000
_cell.angle_alpha   90.00
_cell.angle_beta   90.00
_cell.angle_gamma   90.00
#
_symmetry.space_group_name_H-M   'P 1'
#
loop_
_entity.id
_entity.type
_entity.pdbx_description
1 polymer ?
#
loop_
_entity_poly.entity_id
_entity_poly.type
_entity_poly.pdbx_seq_one_letter_code
_entity_poly.pdbx_strand_id
1 'polypeptide(L)'
;MKKKVLAVILTAVCTMGLMAGCGNSNVGNTNTQKNASSAEDGYKIGISQFAEHGSLDNCREGFLEGLKEEGIEEGKNLTVDYQNAQTDTGTASTIADSFVSAKEDLICAIATPCAQSAYNSAMNADIPVVYTAVSDPVAAKLANEDGSCV
;
A
#
# COMPACT_ATOMS: atom_id res chain seq x y z
N MET A 1 -29.10 16.36 -38.71
CA MET A 1 -30.17 15.44 -39.19
C MET A 1 -30.12 14.24 -38.27
N LYS A 2 -31.07 14.11 -37.38
CA LYS A 2 -32.13 13.07 -37.35
C LYS A 2 -31.54 11.67 -37.22
N LYS A 3 -31.85 10.83 -36.29
CA LYS A 3 -32.97 10.51 -35.36
C LYS A 3 -32.63 9.17 -34.71
N LYS A 4 -32.89 9.00 -33.44
CA LYS A 4 -33.98 8.25 -32.75
C LYS A 4 -33.62 6.79 -32.50
N VAL A 5 -33.57 6.43 -31.24
CA VAL A 5 -34.55 5.78 -30.37
C VAL A 5 -34.70 4.30 -30.65
N LEU A 6 -34.43 3.42 -29.70
CA LEU A 6 -35.49 2.60 -29.09
C LEU A 6 -35.02 1.88 -27.81
N ALA A 7 -35.75 2.10 -26.76
CA ALA A 7 -35.75 1.32 -25.52
C ALA A 7 -36.51 0.03 -25.72
N VAL A 8 -36.09 -1.06 -25.09
CA VAL A 8 -36.97 -2.20 -24.78
C VAL A 8 -36.76 -2.60 -23.32
N ILE A 9 -37.79 -2.38 -22.58
CA ILE A 9 -38.16 -2.87 -21.27
C ILE A 9 -38.64 -4.31 -21.43
N LEU A 10 -38.24 -5.22 -20.54
CA LEU A 10 -39.12 -6.32 -20.11
C LEU A 10 -38.53 -6.94 -18.81
N THR A 11 -39.08 -6.56 -17.68
CA THR A 11 -40.00 -7.23 -16.75
C THR A 11 -39.65 -8.66 -16.33
N ALA A 12 -39.32 -8.77 -15.05
CA ALA A 12 -39.92 -9.56 -13.99
C ALA A 12 -39.90 -11.10 -14.13
N VAL A 13 -39.47 -11.76 -13.06
CA VAL A 13 -40.35 -12.62 -12.25
C VAL A 13 -39.72 -12.87 -10.88
N CYS A 14 -40.43 -12.53 -9.84
CA CYS A 14 -40.30 -12.99 -8.46
C CYS A 14 -40.51 -14.48 -8.33
N THR A 15 -39.70 -15.17 -7.55
CA THR A 15 -40.18 -16.33 -6.81
C THR A 15 -39.67 -16.29 -5.37
N MET A 16 -40.61 -16.07 -4.48
CA MET A 16 -40.50 -16.28 -3.04
C MET A 16 -40.28 -17.76 -2.77
N GLY A 17 -39.33 -18.08 -1.94
CA GLY A 17 -39.15 -19.37 -1.31
C GLY A 17 -38.80 -19.17 0.14
N LEU A 18 -39.81 -19.09 1.01
CA LEU A 18 -39.66 -19.24 2.46
C LEU A 18 -39.39 -20.70 2.77
N MET A 19 -38.31 -21.00 3.45
CA MET A 19 -38.20 -22.16 4.31
C MET A 19 -37.53 -21.75 5.62
N ALA A 20 -38.35 -21.77 6.65
CA ALA A 20 -37.92 -21.69 8.04
C ALA A 20 -37.24 -23.00 8.45
N GLY A 21 -36.13 -22.89 9.12
CA GLY A 21 -35.43 -24.02 9.75
C GLY A 21 -34.63 -23.51 10.93
N CYS A 22 -35.20 -23.55 12.13
CA CYS A 22 -34.49 -23.38 13.39
C CYS A 22 -33.58 -24.59 13.63
N GLY A 23 -32.31 -24.34 13.99
CA GLY A 23 -31.38 -25.35 14.45
C GLY A 23 -30.19 -24.67 15.10
N ASN A 24 -30.26 -24.62 16.42
CA ASN A 24 -29.24 -24.11 17.33
C ASN A 24 -28.03 -25.06 17.35
N SER A 25 -26.80 -24.53 17.13
CA SER A 25 -25.61 -25.01 17.85
C SER A 25 -24.43 -24.09 17.54
N ASN A 26 -23.92 -23.54 18.58
CA ASN A 26 -22.77 -22.71 18.82
C ASN A 26 -21.46 -23.44 18.48
N VAL A 27 -20.65 -22.95 17.53
CA VAL A 27 -19.19 -23.09 17.53
C VAL A 27 -18.60 -21.84 16.87
N GLY A 28 -17.83 -21.09 17.64
CA GLY A 28 -17.10 -19.93 17.16
C GLY A 28 -16.09 -20.31 16.06
N ASN A 29 -16.21 -19.68 14.93
CA ASN A 29 -15.15 -19.61 13.95
C ASN A 29 -14.99 -18.15 13.58
N THR A 30 -13.98 -17.52 14.17
CA THR A 30 -13.57 -16.17 13.82
C THR A 30 -12.92 -16.23 12.44
N ASN A 31 -13.73 -16.20 11.40
CA ASN A 31 -13.24 -15.91 10.06
C ASN A 31 -12.89 -14.41 10.02
N THR A 32 -11.62 -14.13 10.24
CA THR A 32 -11.02 -12.88 9.79
C THR A 32 -11.07 -12.91 8.26
N GLN A 33 -12.16 -12.40 7.69
CA GLN A 33 -12.19 -12.04 6.28
C GLN A 33 -11.16 -10.92 6.10
N LYS A 34 -9.98 -11.29 5.62
CA LYS A 34 -9.13 -10.34 4.90
C LYS A 34 -10.01 -9.81 3.77
N ASN A 35 -10.44 -8.56 3.86
CA ASN A 35 -10.91 -7.81 2.73
C ASN A 35 -9.70 -7.66 1.78
N ALA A 36 -9.52 -8.63 0.89
CA ALA A 36 -8.79 -8.41 -0.32
C ALA A 36 -9.68 -7.49 -1.17
N SER A 37 -9.45 -6.19 -1.08
CA SER A 37 -9.88 -5.26 -2.10
C SER A 37 -9.18 -5.71 -3.38
N SER A 38 -9.93 -6.31 -4.30
CA SER A 38 -9.46 -6.58 -5.64
C SER A 38 -9.32 -5.22 -6.32
N ALA A 39 -8.11 -4.65 -6.29
CA ALA A 39 -7.76 -3.49 -7.07
C ALA A 39 -7.74 -3.91 -8.54
N GLU A 40 -8.73 -3.47 -9.30
CA GLU A 40 -8.71 -3.53 -10.77
C GLU A 40 -7.63 -2.59 -11.36
N ASP A 41 -7.13 -1.65 -10.55
CA ASP A 41 -5.98 -0.79 -10.82
C ASP A 41 -4.85 -1.19 -9.87
N GLY A 42 -3.83 -1.90 -10.32
CA GLY A 42 -2.74 -2.43 -9.50
C GLY A 42 -2.20 -1.49 -8.42
N TYR A 43 -1.27 -1.95 -7.61
CA TYR A 43 -0.63 -1.16 -6.55
C TYR A 43 0.40 -0.18 -7.12
N LYS A 44 0.53 1.00 -6.49
CA LYS A 44 1.58 1.98 -6.75
C LYS A 44 2.43 2.17 -5.50
N ILE A 45 3.71 1.89 -5.60
CA ILE A 45 4.62 1.96 -4.45
C ILE A 45 5.80 2.87 -4.77
N GLY A 46 5.97 3.92 -3.94
CA GLY A 46 7.16 4.75 -3.96
C GLY A 46 8.29 4.12 -3.15
N ILE A 47 9.48 3.98 -3.72
CA ILE A 47 10.67 3.52 -3.00
C ILE A 47 11.69 4.65 -2.95
N SER A 48 11.96 5.18 -1.75
CA SER A 48 13.00 6.18 -1.50
C SER A 48 14.22 5.52 -0.89
N GLN A 49 15.35 5.54 -1.59
CA GLN A 49 16.63 5.01 -1.12
C GLN A 49 17.63 6.16 -0.91
N PHE A 50 18.35 6.17 0.24
CA PHE A 50 19.20 7.30 0.58
C PHE A 50 20.48 7.40 -0.28
N ALA A 51 21.09 6.27 -0.61
CA ALA A 51 22.34 6.22 -1.38
C ALA A 51 22.44 4.95 -2.22
N GLU A 52 23.27 4.97 -3.25
CA GLU A 52 23.73 3.76 -3.93
C GLU A 52 24.73 3.05 -3.03
N HIS A 53 24.32 1.93 -2.45
CA HIS A 53 25.17 1.09 -1.60
C HIS A 53 24.59 -0.32 -1.55
N GLY A 54 25.44 -1.34 -1.73
CA GLY A 54 25.01 -2.72 -1.85
C GLY A 54 24.09 -3.22 -0.72
N SER A 55 24.28 -2.72 0.53
CA SER A 55 23.36 -3.09 1.62
C SER A 55 21.95 -2.49 1.46
N LEU A 56 21.85 -1.27 0.91
CA LEU A 56 20.58 -0.60 0.67
C LEU A 56 19.88 -1.18 -0.57
N ASP A 57 20.69 -1.53 -1.59
CA ASP A 57 20.20 -2.23 -2.78
C ASP A 57 19.58 -3.58 -2.40
N ASN A 58 20.26 -4.35 -1.53
CA ASN A 58 19.73 -5.61 -1.02
C ASN A 58 18.42 -5.42 -0.23
N CYS A 59 18.27 -4.32 0.51
CA CYS A 59 17.00 -4.01 1.20
C CYS A 59 15.88 -3.76 0.22
N ARG A 60 16.13 -3.01 -0.86
CA ARG A 60 15.16 -2.76 -1.92
C ARG A 60 14.78 -4.05 -2.63
N GLU A 61 15.77 -4.83 -3.04
CA GLU A 61 15.55 -6.09 -3.75
C GLU A 61 14.77 -7.09 -2.90
N GLY A 62 15.14 -7.24 -1.62
CA GLY A 62 14.42 -8.10 -0.70
C GLY A 62 12.98 -7.66 -0.43
N PHE A 63 12.72 -6.34 -0.39
CA PHE A 63 11.36 -5.83 -0.30
C PHE A 63 10.52 -6.20 -1.53
N LEU A 64 11.06 -6.01 -2.73
CA LEU A 64 10.37 -6.37 -3.97
C LEU A 64 10.19 -7.89 -4.13
N GLU A 65 11.17 -8.68 -3.70
CA GLU A 65 11.06 -10.15 -3.71
C GLU A 65 9.95 -10.62 -2.75
N GLY A 66 9.88 -10.05 -1.55
CA GLY A 66 8.79 -10.35 -0.60
C GLY A 66 7.41 -9.99 -1.15
N LEU A 67 7.26 -8.87 -1.82
CA LEU A 67 6.00 -8.52 -2.51
C LEU A 67 5.64 -9.54 -3.60
N LYS A 68 6.63 -9.97 -4.37
CA LYS A 68 6.45 -10.97 -5.42
C LYS A 68 6.02 -12.33 -4.87
N GLU A 69 6.56 -12.75 -3.73
CA GLU A 69 6.13 -13.98 -3.04
C GLU A 69 4.66 -13.93 -2.61
N GLU A 70 4.15 -12.73 -2.29
CA GLU A 70 2.75 -12.48 -1.97
C GLU A 70 1.87 -12.25 -3.23
N GLY A 71 2.43 -12.39 -4.42
CA GLY A 71 1.73 -12.23 -5.69
C GLY A 71 1.59 -10.80 -6.19
N ILE A 72 2.33 -9.85 -5.59
CA ILE A 72 2.39 -8.44 -5.99
C ILE A 72 3.68 -8.24 -6.79
N GLU A 73 3.57 -8.15 -8.11
CA GLU A 73 4.72 -8.21 -9.01
C GLU A 73 4.73 -7.04 -9.99
N GLU A 74 5.88 -6.40 -10.14
CA GLU A 74 6.09 -5.31 -11.07
C GLU A 74 5.78 -5.73 -12.52
N GLY A 75 5.04 -4.87 -13.22
CA GLY A 75 4.58 -5.15 -14.59
C GLY A 75 3.36 -6.06 -14.70
N LYS A 76 2.81 -6.56 -13.56
CA LYS A 76 1.53 -7.29 -13.52
C LYS A 76 0.46 -6.47 -12.79
N ASN A 77 0.65 -6.27 -11.49
CA ASN A 77 -0.26 -5.57 -10.61
C ASN A 77 0.47 -4.60 -9.66
N LEU A 78 1.73 -4.27 -9.96
CA LEU A 78 2.55 -3.34 -9.22
C LEU A 78 3.24 -2.37 -10.17
N THR A 79 3.15 -1.08 -9.84
CA THR A 79 3.98 -0.01 -10.39
C THR A 79 4.91 0.49 -9.31
N VAL A 80 6.21 0.54 -9.60
CA VAL A 80 7.23 1.03 -8.66
C VAL A 80 7.77 2.36 -9.15
N ASP A 81 7.67 3.41 -8.31
CA ASP A 81 8.43 4.66 -8.46
C ASP A 81 9.66 4.60 -7.55
N TYR A 82 10.81 4.26 -8.11
CA TYR A 82 12.07 4.21 -7.39
C TYR A 82 12.87 5.49 -7.57
N GLN A 83 13.25 6.12 -6.46
CA GLN A 83 14.09 7.32 -6.45
C GLN A 83 15.21 7.22 -5.42
N ASN A 84 16.40 7.74 -5.80
CA ASN A 84 17.58 7.76 -4.95
C ASN A 84 17.91 9.20 -4.52
N ALA A 85 18.06 9.41 -3.22
CA ALA A 85 18.30 10.73 -2.64
C ALA A 85 19.76 11.19 -2.77
N GLN A 86 20.67 10.33 -3.25
CA GLN A 86 22.08 10.67 -3.51
C GLN A 86 22.79 11.26 -2.28
N THR A 87 22.50 10.71 -1.10
CA THR A 87 23.01 11.17 0.21
C THR A 87 22.58 12.58 0.62
N ASP A 88 21.62 13.17 -0.07
CA ASP A 88 21.10 14.50 0.25
C ASP A 88 19.72 14.42 0.91
N THR A 89 19.59 15.02 2.10
CA THR A 89 18.36 14.98 2.89
C THR A 89 17.27 15.89 2.31
N GLY A 90 17.63 16.97 1.63
CA GLY A 90 16.69 17.84 0.92
C GLY A 90 16.05 17.10 -0.26
N THR A 91 16.87 16.36 -1.00
CA THR A 91 16.40 15.48 -2.08
C THR A 91 15.50 14.39 -1.53
N ALA A 92 15.84 13.76 -0.38
CA ALA A 92 14.99 12.77 0.27
C ALA A 92 13.59 13.34 0.61
N SER A 93 13.53 14.59 1.11
CA SER A 93 12.26 15.27 1.40
C SER A 93 11.47 15.55 0.12
N THR A 94 12.13 16.02 -0.95
CA THR A 94 11.48 16.27 -2.24
C THR A 94 10.91 14.98 -2.85
N ILE A 95 11.63 13.87 -2.74
CA ILE A 95 11.15 12.55 -3.17
C ILE A 95 9.90 12.14 -2.39
N ALA A 96 9.92 12.27 -1.06
CA ALA A 96 8.77 11.93 -0.22
C ALA A 96 7.54 12.77 -0.57
N ASP A 97 7.70 14.08 -0.79
CA ASP A 97 6.62 14.98 -1.21
C ASP A 97 6.07 14.59 -2.60
N SER A 98 6.94 14.12 -3.50
CA SER A 98 6.51 13.66 -4.83
C SER A 98 5.63 12.42 -4.75
N PHE A 99 5.97 11.46 -3.89
CA PHE A 99 5.17 10.24 -3.67
C PHE A 99 3.79 10.55 -3.07
N VAL A 100 3.74 11.47 -2.10
CA VAL A 100 2.46 11.94 -1.56
C VAL A 100 1.62 12.63 -2.64
N SER A 101 2.24 13.47 -3.46
CA SER A 101 1.55 14.16 -4.56
C SER A 101 1.06 13.19 -5.64
N ALA A 102 1.81 12.13 -5.91
CA ALA A 102 1.45 11.05 -6.84
C ALA A 102 0.37 10.11 -6.28
N LYS A 103 0.06 10.23 -4.97
CA LYS A 103 -0.87 9.36 -4.24
C LYS A 103 -0.47 7.90 -4.35
N GLU A 104 0.79 7.63 -4.00
CA GLU A 104 1.25 6.25 -3.87
C GLU A 104 0.44 5.50 -2.80
N ASP A 105 0.20 4.22 -2.99
CA ASP A 105 -0.54 3.38 -2.04
C ASP A 105 0.30 3.03 -0.82
N LEU A 106 1.64 3.06 -0.96
CA LEU A 106 2.61 2.80 0.10
C LEU A 106 3.95 3.46 -0.25
N ILE A 107 4.67 3.92 0.76
CA ILE A 107 6.06 4.38 0.61
C ILE A 107 6.99 3.41 1.34
N CYS A 108 7.97 2.84 0.64
CA CYS A 108 9.08 2.10 1.22
C CYS A 108 10.30 3.03 1.31
N ALA A 109 10.74 3.32 2.54
CA ALA A 109 11.84 4.22 2.79
C ALA A 109 13.07 3.48 3.32
N ILE A 110 14.19 3.61 2.61
CA ILE A 110 15.42 2.87 2.88
C ILE A 110 16.48 3.81 3.45
N ALA A 111 16.88 3.57 4.69
CA ALA A 111 17.73 4.32 5.58
C ALA A 111 17.01 5.48 6.32
N THR A 112 17.56 5.84 7.49
CA THR A 112 16.98 6.81 8.43
C THR A 112 16.56 8.13 7.79
N PRO A 113 17.36 8.81 6.95
CA PRO A 113 16.95 10.10 6.38
C PRO A 113 15.72 9.99 5.46
N CYS A 114 15.64 8.93 4.65
CA CYS A 114 14.48 8.68 3.81
C CYS A 114 13.25 8.33 4.63
N ALA A 115 13.41 7.51 5.69
CA ALA A 115 12.32 7.14 6.58
C ALA A 115 11.72 8.36 7.31
N GLN A 116 12.56 9.25 7.82
CA GLN A 116 12.12 10.49 8.46
C GLN A 116 11.41 11.43 7.46
N SER A 117 11.94 11.57 6.25
CA SER A 117 11.32 12.38 5.20
C SER A 117 9.96 11.82 4.79
N ALA A 118 9.89 10.51 4.53
CA ALA A 118 8.65 9.83 4.16
C ALA A 118 7.58 9.95 5.25
N TYR A 119 7.95 9.71 6.52
CA TYR A 119 7.03 9.85 7.64
C TYR A 119 6.48 11.28 7.75
N ASN A 120 7.36 12.29 7.70
CA ASN A 120 6.94 13.69 7.82
C ASN A 120 6.01 14.13 6.67
N SER A 121 6.27 13.70 5.44
CA SER A 121 5.44 14.04 4.29
C SER A 121 4.11 13.29 4.29
N ALA A 122 4.10 12.01 4.69
CA ALA A 122 2.93 11.15 4.64
C ALA A 122 1.98 11.29 5.84
N MET A 123 2.42 11.92 6.94
CA MET A 123 1.71 11.96 8.23
C MET A 123 0.26 12.50 8.15
N ASN A 124 -0.08 13.29 7.12
CA ASN A 124 -1.42 13.84 6.91
C ASN A 124 -2.06 13.35 5.59
N ALA A 125 -1.50 12.32 4.97
CA ALA A 125 -1.91 11.87 3.63
C ALA A 125 -2.55 10.48 3.60
N ASP A 126 -2.70 9.82 4.75
CA ASP A 126 -3.18 8.43 4.88
C ASP A 126 -2.39 7.41 4.03
N ILE A 127 -1.11 7.71 3.74
CA ILE A 127 -0.23 6.82 3.01
C ILE A 127 0.64 6.06 4.01
N PRO A 128 0.56 4.73 4.08
CA PRO A 128 1.41 3.94 4.97
C PRO A 128 2.88 4.04 4.55
N VAL A 129 3.76 4.13 5.56
CA VAL A 129 5.21 4.14 5.36
C VAL A 129 5.82 2.90 5.99
N VAL A 130 6.50 2.09 5.19
CA VAL A 130 7.35 1.00 5.64
C VAL A 130 8.80 1.45 5.51
N TYR A 131 9.61 1.19 6.52
CA TYR A 131 11.01 1.56 6.47
C TYR A 131 11.94 0.37 6.78
N THR A 132 13.14 0.42 6.23
CA THR A 132 14.20 -0.55 6.47
C THR A 132 15.56 0.14 6.59
N ALA A 133 16.56 -0.56 7.09
CA ALA A 133 17.91 -0.02 7.33
C ALA A 133 17.92 1.23 8.24
N VAL A 134 17.01 1.29 9.22
CA VAL A 134 16.97 2.31 10.26
C VAL A 134 17.61 1.73 11.53
N SER A 135 18.72 2.31 11.97
CA SER A 135 19.50 1.77 13.09
C SER A 135 18.82 1.93 14.44
N ASP A 136 18.15 3.05 14.65
CA ASP A 136 17.43 3.37 15.89
C ASP A 136 16.13 4.12 15.54
N PRO A 137 15.01 3.39 15.38
CA PRO A 137 13.73 4.02 15.02
C PRO A 137 13.15 4.89 16.13
N VAL A 138 13.46 4.63 17.40
CA VAL A 138 13.00 5.45 18.53
C VAL A 138 13.71 6.79 18.53
N ALA A 139 15.04 6.79 18.44
CA ALA A 139 15.81 8.03 18.32
C ALA A 139 15.47 8.82 17.04
N ALA A 140 15.12 8.13 15.96
CA ALA A 140 14.65 8.73 14.72
C ALA A 140 13.19 9.23 14.79
N LYS A 141 12.47 8.98 15.89
CA LYS A 141 11.03 9.30 16.08
C LYS A 141 10.11 8.63 15.06
N LEU A 142 10.43 7.42 14.68
CA LEU A 142 9.67 6.56 13.78
C LEU A 142 8.96 5.43 14.53
N ALA A 143 9.31 5.26 15.82
CA ALA A 143 8.64 4.32 16.72
C ALA A 143 8.64 4.89 18.14
N ASN A 144 7.71 4.44 18.97
CA ASN A 144 7.66 4.71 20.40
C ASN A 144 8.64 3.81 21.16
N GLU A 145 8.91 4.13 22.44
CA GLU A 145 9.83 3.35 23.30
C GLU A 145 9.37 1.90 23.52
N ASP A 146 8.07 1.63 23.40
CA ASP A 146 7.48 0.28 23.48
C ASP A 146 7.55 -0.49 22.15
N GLY A 147 8.12 0.11 21.12
CA GLY A 147 8.25 -0.48 19.78
C GLY A 147 7.00 -0.37 18.91
N SER A 148 5.94 0.30 19.39
CA SER A 148 4.77 0.58 18.57
C SER A 148 5.06 1.65 17.51
N CYS A 149 4.29 1.65 16.42
CA CYS A 149 4.37 2.68 15.38
C CYS A 149 3.92 4.05 15.92
N VAL A 150 4.49 5.12 15.38
CA VAL A 150 4.09 6.51 15.65
C VAL A 150 3.00 6.96 14.69
#